data_063b67286e808779bcd0aa961f675537
#
_entry.id   063b67286e808779bcd0aa961f675537
#
_cell.length_a   1.000
_cell.length_b   1.000
_cell.length_c   1.000
_cell.angle_alpha   90.00
_cell.angle_beta   90.00
_cell.angle_gamma   90.00
#
_symmetry.space_group_name_H-M   'P 1'
#
loop_
_entity.id
_entity.type
_entity.pdbx_description
1 polymer ?
#
loop_
_entity_poly.entity_id
_entity_poly.type
_entity_poly.pdbx_seq_one_letter_code
_entity_poly.pdbx_strand_id
1 'polypeptide(L)'
;EKCALPVLRTMEEAPLERITISSDAGGSMPRWSEDHCTMLGMGVGKMDNLLPTIRCLVREHRVPPERAIRLLTQNVADGLCLSRKGRLTVGADADVLLVDRDWNIHTVLAGGEIMVSDGQVVKQPYIS
;
A
#
# COMPACT_ATOMS: atom_id res chain seq x y z
N GLU A 1 8.70 0.26 10.37
CA GLU A 1 9.46 -0.89 10.89
C GLU A 1 8.54 -2.03 11.35
N LYS A 2 7.63 -1.78 12.31
CA LYS A 2 6.76 -2.84 12.88
C LYS A 2 5.83 -3.53 11.87
N CYS A 3 5.41 -2.88 10.79
CA CYS A 3 4.50 -3.46 9.80
C CYS A 3 5.21 -4.35 8.75
N ALA A 4 6.51 -4.18 8.52
CA ALA A 4 7.23 -4.93 7.49
C ALA A 4 7.54 -6.38 7.91
N LEU A 5 7.82 -6.64 9.19
CA LEU A 5 8.20 -7.98 9.66
C LEU A 5 7.13 -9.07 9.44
N PRO A 6 5.84 -8.84 9.74
CA PRO A 6 4.80 -9.80 9.40
C PRO A 6 4.71 -10.08 7.90
N VAL A 7 4.87 -9.05 7.06
CA VAL A 7 4.86 -9.20 5.60
C VAL A 7 6.01 -10.07 5.12
N LEU A 8 7.22 -9.84 5.62
CA LEU A 8 8.40 -10.65 5.27
C LEU A 8 8.22 -12.12 5.62
N ARG A 9 7.73 -12.42 6.83
CA ARG A 9 7.42 -13.81 7.22
C ARG A 9 6.43 -14.45 6.28
N THR A 10 5.34 -13.75 5.95
CA THR A 10 4.34 -14.27 5.02
C THR A 10 4.93 -14.51 3.64
N MET A 11 5.87 -13.65 3.18
CA MET A 11 6.56 -13.83 1.88
C MET A 11 7.50 -15.04 1.86
N GLU A 12 7.95 -15.53 3.00
CA GLU A 12 8.72 -16.77 3.14
C GLU A 12 7.83 -18.02 3.15
N GLU A 13 6.62 -17.89 3.68
CA GLU A 13 5.69 -19.01 3.94
C GLU A 13 4.67 -19.24 2.83
N ALA A 14 4.36 -18.22 2.01
CA ALA A 14 3.31 -18.28 1.00
C ALA A 14 3.77 -17.78 -0.38
N PRO A 15 3.17 -18.29 -1.47
CA PRO A 15 3.39 -17.76 -2.82
C PRO A 15 3.07 -16.27 -2.89
N LEU A 16 3.96 -15.49 -3.50
CA LEU A 16 3.85 -14.02 -3.57
C LEU A 16 2.50 -13.53 -4.11
N GLU A 17 1.95 -14.23 -5.11
CA GLU A 17 0.69 -13.90 -5.79
C GLU A 17 -0.54 -14.01 -4.87
N ARG A 18 -0.42 -14.69 -3.74
CA ARG A 18 -1.51 -14.88 -2.76
C ARG A 18 -1.44 -13.90 -1.59
N ILE A 19 -0.43 -13.04 -1.58
CA ILE A 19 -0.21 -12.09 -0.48
C ILE A 19 -0.74 -10.72 -0.89
N THR A 20 -1.56 -10.13 -0.04
CA THR A 20 -1.99 -8.73 -0.13
C THR A 20 -1.75 -8.02 1.19
N ILE A 21 -1.62 -6.71 1.15
CA ILE A 21 -1.50 -5.85 2.33
C ILE A 21 -2.71 -4.91 2.36
N SER A 22 -3.31 -4.77 3.54
CA SER A 22 -4.40 -3.82 3.81
C SER A 22 -3.96 -2.80 4.85
N SER A 23 -4.51 -1.59 4.78
CA SER A 23 -4.33 -0.56 5.79
C SER A 23 -5.16 -0.80 7.04
N ASP A 24 -6.20 -1.62 6.93
CA ASP A 24 -7.25 -1.78 7.95
C ASP A 24 -7.82 -0.43 8.44
N ALA A 25 -7.90 0.53 7.50
CA ALA A 25 -8.36 1.88 7.79
C ALA A 25 -9.82 1.88 8.25
N GLY A 26 -10.10 2.62 9.33
CA GLY A 26 -11.41 2.65 9.97
C GLY A 26 -11.69 1.45 10.88
N GLY A 27 -10.87 0.39 10.82
CA GLY A 27 -10.96 -0.75 11.72
C GLY A 27 -10.48 -0.42 13.13
N SER A 28 -10.99 -1.19 14.10
CA SER A 28 -10.56 -1.09 15.49
C SER A 28 -9.20 -1.76 15.68
N MET A 29 -8.20 -0.98 16.08
CA MET A 29 -6.83 -1.43 16.27
C MET A 29 -6.48 -1.48 17.76
N PRO A 30 -6.19 -2.65 18.35
CA PRO A 30 -5.75 -2.72 19.72
C PRO A 30 -4.36 -2.09 19.88
N ARG A 31 -4.20 -1.28 20.93
CA ARG A 31 -2.90 -0.77 21.36
C ARG A 31 -2.39 -1.64 22.49
N TRP A 32 -1.23 -2.24 22.27
CA TRP A 32 -0.60 -3.14 23.23
C TRP A 32 0.52 -2.43 23.99
N SER A 33 0.81 -2.91 25.20
CA SER A 33 2.03 -2.58 25.94
C SER A 33 3.28 -3.00 25.16
N GLU A 34 4.45 -2.51 25.55
CA GLU A 34 5.72 -2.83 24.86
C GLU A 34 6.03 -4.34 24.84
N ASP A 35 5.62 -5.05 25.89
CA ASP A 35 5.75 -6.51 26.01
C ASP A 35 4.66 -7.29 25.26
N HIS A 36 3.71 -6.59 24.61
CA HIS A 36 2.55 -7.16 23.91
C HIS A 36 1.62 -8.04 24.76
N CYS A 37 1.70 -7.94 26.09
CA CYS A 37 0.91 -8.78 27.00
C CYS A 37 -0.36 -8.08 27.51
N THR A 38 -0.40 -6.75 27.51
CA THR A 38 -1.53 -5.99 28.04
C THR A 38 -2.11 -5.04 26.99
N MET A 39 -3.43 -5.12 26.78
CA MET A 39 -4.13 -4.17 25.91
C MET A 39 -4.33 -2.84 26.65
N LEU A 40 -3.69 -1.77 26.14
CA LEU A 40 -3.74 -0.42 26.70
C LEU A 40 -4.97 0.37 26.26
N GLY A 41 -5.68 -0.11 25.24
CA GLY A 41 -6.86 0.54 24.70
C GLY A 41 -7.05 0.23 23.23
N MET A 42 -8.04 0.91 22.62
CA MET A 42 -8.36 0.80 21.20
C MET A 42 -8.01 2.09 20.47
N GLY A 43 -7.55 1.95 19.25
CA GLY A 43 -7.33 3.03 18.29
C GLY A 43 -8.10 2.75 17.00
N VAL A 44 -7.97 3.65 16.04
CA VAL A 44 -8.55 3.49 14.70
C VAL A 44 -7.41 3.33 13.69
N GLY A 45 -7.52 2.37 12.81
CA GLY A 45 -6.58 2.14 11.72
C GLY A 45 -6.53 3.35 10.77
N LYS A 46 -5.32 3.73 10.35
CA LYS A 46 -5.07 4.87 9.45
C LYS A 46 -4.75 4.37 8.04
N MET A 47 -5.08 5.18 7.03
CA MET A 47 -4.75 4.86 5.63
C MET A 47 -3.28 5.08 5.27
N ASP A 48 -2.54 5.84 6.06
CA ASP A 48 -1.20 6.34 5.76
C ASP A 48 -0.05 5.33 6.02
N ASN A 49 -0.37 4.08 6.35
CA ASN A 49 0.63 3.06 6.69
C ASN A 49 1.14 2.24 5.49
N LEU A 50 0.44 2.23 4.36
CA LEU A 50 0.77 1.34 3.22
C LEU A 50 2.07 1.74 2.53
N LEU A 51 2.23 3.00 2.14
CA LEU A 51 3.44 3.48 1.46
C LEU A 51 4.69 3.42 2.36
N PRO A 52 4.64 3.80 3.65
CA PRO A 52 5.73 3.56 4.59
C PRO A 52 6.12 2.09 4.72
N THR A 53 5.16 1.16 4.69
CA THR A 53 5.45 -0.28 4.72
C THR A 53 6.23 -0.72 3.48
N ILE A 54 5.81 -0.30 2.27
CA ILE A 54 6.55 -0.60 1.03
C ILE A 54 7.95 0.02 1.06
N ARG A 55 8.08 1.28 1.52
CA ARG A 55 9.38 1.94 1.68
C ARG A 55 10.33 1.13 2.58
N CYS A 56 9.83 0.65 3.72
CA CYS A 56 10.59 -0.17 4.65
C CYS A 56 11.00 -1.51 4.01
N LEU A 57 10.09 -2.21 3.34
CA LEU A 57 10.39 -3.46 2.64
C LEU A 57 11.52 -3.29 1.61
N VAL A 58 11.46 -2.22 0.82
CA VAL A 58 12.43 -1.99 -0.26
C VAL A 58 13.77 -1.49 0.28
N ARG A 59 13.78 -0.49 1.19
CA ARG A 59 15.00 0.20 1.60
C ARG A 59 15.75 -0.51 2.72
N GLU A 60 15.03 -1.03 3.70
CA GLU A 60 15.63 -1.66 4.87
C GLU A 60 15.82 -3.17 4.67
N HIS A 61 14.82 -3.82 4.07
CA HIS A 61 14.82 -5.27 3.89
C HIS A 61 15.23 -5.73 2.49
N ARG A 62 15.59 -4.81 1.58
CA ARG A 62 16.08 -5.12 0.23
C ARG A 62 15.13 -5.95 -0.63
N VAL A 63 13.84 -5.91 -0.35
CA VAL A 63 12.82 -6.53 -1.20
C VAL A 63 12.82 -5.81 -2.55
N PRO A 64 12.90 -6.53 -3.70
CA PRO A 64 12.80 -5.89 -5.01
C PRO A 64 11.51 -5.05 -5.13
N PRO A 65 11.58 -3.80 -5.62
CA PRO A 65 10.44 -2.88 -5.70
C PRO A 65 9.21 -3.48 -6.37
N GLU A 66 9.41 -4.19 -7.48
CA GLU A 66 8.36 -4.87 -8.24
C GLU A 66 7.65 -5.96 -7.44
N ARG A 67 8.35 -6.63 -6.53
CA ARG A 67 7.75 -7.63 -5.63
C ARG A 67 6.96 -6.96 -4.50
N ALA A 68 7.52 -5.91 -3.92
CA ALA A 68 6.86 -5.17 -2.84
C ALA A 68 5.56 -4.50 -3.32
N ILE A 69 5.60 -3.84 -4.47
CA ILE A 69 4.45 -3.12 -5.03
C ILE A 69 3.31 -4.07 -5.42
N ARG A 70 3.59 -5.28 -5.88
CA ARG A 70 2.55 -6.26 -6.23
C ARG A 70 1.60 -6.55 -5.09
N LEU A 71 2.06 -6.48 -3.85
CA LEU A 71 1.26 -6.73 -2.64
C LEU A 71 0.11 -5.72 -2.46
N LEU A 72 0.23 -4.52 -3.06
CA LEU A 72 -0.75 -3.45 -2.99
C LEU A 72 -1.48 -3.20 -4.32
N THR A 73 -1.01 -3.78 -5.41
CA THR A 73 -1.51 -3.48 -6.76
C THR A 73 -2.05 -4.72 -7.45
N GLN A 74 -1.22 -5.44 -8.17
CA GLN A 74 -1.63 -6.57 -9.00
C GLN A 74 -2.30 -7.68 -8.18
N ASN A 75 -1.72 -8.06 -7.04
CA ASN A 75 -2.28 -9.14 -6.22
C ASN A 75 -3.67 -8.79 -5.68
N VAL A 76 -3.87 -7.53 -5.26
CA VAL A 76 -5.18 -7.04 -4.82
C VAL A 76 -6.17 -7.05 -5.97
N ALA A 77 -5.77 -6.55 -7.14
CA ALA A 77 -6.63 -6.52 -8.33
C ALA A 77 -7.03 -7.94 -8.78
N ASP A 78 -6.08 -8.87 -8.78
CA ASP A 78 -6.34 -10.27 -9.13
C ASP A 78 -7.28 -10.95 -8.12
N GLY A 79 -7.05 -10.73 -6.81
CA GLY A 79 -7.90 -11.27 -5.75
C GLY A 79 -9.34 -10.73 -5.78
N LEU A 80 -9.53 -9.49 -6.26
CA LEU A 80 -10.83 -8.85 -6.41
C LEU A 80 -11.42 -8.95 -7.82
N CYS A 81 -10.77 -9.71 -8.73
CA CYS A 81 -11.19 -9.88 -10.14
C CYS A 81 -11.29 -8.55 -10.91
N LEU A 82 -10.43 -7.58 -10.60
CA LEU A 82 -10.37 -6.27 -11.25
C LEU A 82 -9.41 -6.30 -12.44
N SER A 83 -9.84 -6.81 -13.59
CA SER A 83 -9.00 -7.08 -14.76
C SER A 83 -8.31 -5.85 -15.35
N ARG A 84 -8.83 -4.64 -15.11
CA ARG A 84 -8.31 -3.37 -15.63
C ARG A 84 -7.48 -2.58 -14.61
N LYS A 85 -7.28 -3.08 -13.38
CA LYS A 85 -6.59 -2.40 -12.28
C LYS A 85 -5.29 -3.11 -11.91
N GLY A 86 -4.43 -2.41 -11.17
CA GLY A 86 -3.25 -2.94 -10.54
C GLY A 86 -2.08 -3.28 -11.47
N ARG A 87 -2.12 -2.83 -12.73
CA ARG A 87 -1.10 -3.12 -13.75
C ARG A 87 -0.98 -1.99 -14.78
N LEU A 88 0.21 -1.82 -15.34
CA LEU A 88 0.49 -0.90 -16.45
C LEU A 88 0.54 -1.71 -17.75
N THR A 89 -0.61 -1.90 -18.38
CA THR A 89 -0.75 -2.61 -19.66
C THR A 89 -1.73 -1.87 -20.56
N VAL A 90 -1.59 -2.05 -21.87
CA VAL A 90 -2.52 -1.47 -22.84
C VAL A 90 -3.94 -1.98 -22.56
N GLY A 91 -4.90 -1.08 -22.45
CA GLY A 91 -6.30 -1.38 -22.12
C GLY A 91 -6.64 -1.41 -20.63
N ALA A 92 -5.65 -1.31 -19.74
CA ALA A 92 -5.90 -1.07 -18.32
C ALA A 92 -6.29 0.39 -18.03
N ASP A 93 -6.87 0.62 -16.87
CA ASP A 93 -7.16 1.97 -16.41
C ASP A 93 -5.85 2.70 -16.08
N ALA A 94 -5.78 4.00 -16.44
CA ALA A 94 -4.60 4.80 -16.21
C ALA A 94 -4.54 5.33 -14.77
N ASP A 95 -4.47 4.40 -13.81
CA ASP A 95 -4.24 4.69 -12.40
C ASP A 95 -2.74 4.52 -12.11
N VAL A 96 -2.03 5.64 -11.98
CA VAL A 96 -0.56 5.64 -11.92
C VAL A 96 -0.09 6.49 -10.75
N LEU A 97 0.85 5.94 -10.00
CA LEU A 97 1.56 6.63 -8.93
C LEU A 97 3.01 6.82 -9.34
N LEU A 98 3.47 8.07 -9.43
CA LEU A 98 4.87 8.40 -9.57
C LEU A 98 5.44 8.79 -8.21
N VAL A 99 6.52 8.11 -7.83
CA VAL A 99 7.25 8.38 -6.58
C VAL A 99 8.70 8.75 -6.90
N ASP A 100 9.30 9.53 -6.02
CA ASP A 100 10.74 9.82 -6.07
C ASP A 100 11.58 8.63 -5.57
N ARG A 101 12.92 8.82 -5.53
CA ARG A 101 13.84 7.79 -5.03
C ARG A 101 13.63 7.44 -3.55
N ASP A 102 13.03 8.34 -2.80
CA ASP A 102 12.72 8.17 -1.38
C ASP A 102 11.29 7.68 -1.13
N TRP A 103 10.58 7.30 -2.20
CA TRP A 103 9.19 6.83 -2.16
C TRP A 103 8.20 7.90 -1.66
N ASN A 104 8.51 9.18 -1.85
CA ASN A 104 7.54 10.24 -1.66
C ASN A 104 6.68 10.37 -2.91
N ILE A 105 5.40 10.66 -2.72
CA ILE A 105 4.45 10.83 -3.81
C ILE A 105 4.78 12.13 -4.54
N HIS A 106 5.03 12.02 -5.84
CA HIS A 106 5.22 13.16 -6.74
C HIS A 106 3.94 13.43 -7.53
N THR A 107 3.42 12.42 -8.24
CA THR A 107 2.24 12.56 -9.09
C THR A 107 1.30 11.37 -8.90
N VAL A 108 0.00 11.65 -8.86
CA VAL A 108 -1.05 10.64 -8.87
C VAL A 108 -1.99 10.90 -10.04
N LEU A 109 -2.14 9.87 -10.89
CA LEU A 109 -3.17 9.84 -11.93
C LEU A 109 -4.26 8.84 -11.50
N ALA A 110 -5.51 9.24 -11.68
CA ALA A 110 -6.66 8.35 -11.51
C ALA A 110 -7.52 8.41 -12.77
N GLY A 111 -7.67 7.29 -13.45
CA GLY A 111 -8.37 7.22 -14.73
C GLY A 111 -7.77 8.13 -15.82
N GLY A 112 -6.47 8.40 -15.76
CA GLY A 112 -5.76 9.30 -16.69
C GLY A 112 -5.81 10.79 -16.32
N GLU A 113 -6.52 11.17 -15.25
CA GLU A 113 -6.55 12.55 -14.77
C GLU A 113 -5.54 12.77 -13.64
N ILE A 114 -4.85 13.91 -13.65
CA ILE A 114 -3.90 14.28 -12.60
C ILE A 114 -4.67 14.75 -11.36
N MET A 115 -4.52 14.02 -10.27
CA MET A 115 -5.11 14.31 -8.96
C MET A 115 -4.10 14.98 -8.01
N VAL A 116 -2.84 14.60 -8.13
CA VAL A 116 -1.71 15.14 -7.35
C VAL A 116 -0.59 15.49 -8.33
N SER A 117 0.00 16.68 -8.20
CA SER A 117 1.19 17.12 -8.93
C SER A 117 2.17 17.74 -7.95
N ASP A 118 3.45 17.39 -8.07
CA ASP A 118 4.52 17.86 -7.16
C ASP A 118 4.17 17.68 -5.67
N GLY A 119 3.51 16.57 -5.35
CA GLY A 119 3.06 16.26 -3.99
C GLY A 119 1.87 17.10 -3.49
N GLN A 120 1.29 17.96 -4.33
CA GLN A 120 0.15 18.80 -3.99
C GLN A 120 -1.13 18.29 -4.64
N VAL A 121 -2.23 18.24 -3.90
CA VAL A 121 -3.55 17.89 -4.43
C VAL A 121 -4.02 19.01 -5.36
N VAL A 122 -4.20 18.70 -6.66
CA VAL A 122 -4.64 19.65 -7.68
C VAL A 122 -6.11 19.44 -8.07
N LYS A 123 -6.65 18.26 -7.81
CA LYS A 123 -8.06 17.94 -8.04
C LYS A 123 -8.58 17.12 -6.87
N GLN A 124 -9.66 17.57 -6.24
CA GLN A 124 -10.34 16.77 -5.22
C GLN A 124 -11.30 15.77 -5.88
N PRO A 125 -11.43 14.54 -5.35
CA PRO A 125 -12.46 13.64 -5.81
C PRO A 125 -13.83 14.26 -5.57
N TYR A 126 -14.75 14.10 -6.53
CA TYR A 126 -16.13 14.52 -6.36
C TYR A 126 -16.75 13.69 -5.23
N ILE A 127 -16.95 14.30 -4.08
CA ILE A 127 -17.85 13.79 -3.05
C ILE A 127 -19.18 14.48 -3.31
N SER A 128 -20.05 13.79 -4.05
CA SER A 128 -21.47 14.19 -4.19
C SER A 128 -22.27 13.66 -3.02
#